data_6f7056b520a643995652e4161e6f3151
#
_entry.id   6f7056b520a643995652e4161e6f3151
#
_cell.length_a   1.000
_cell.length_b   1.000
_cell.length_c   1.000
_cell.angle_alpha   90.00
_cell.angle_beta   90.00
_cell.angle_gamma   90.00
#
_symmetry.space_group_name_H-M   'P 1'
#
loop_
_entity.id
_entity.type
_entity.pdbx_description
1 polymer ?
#
loop_
_entity_poly.entity_id
_entity_poly.type
_entity_poly.pdbx_seq_one_letter_code
_entity_poly.pdbx_strand_id
1 'polypeptide(L)'
;MVSPSKQIFKCFGCGKGGNVITFVQEIERIDFRDAAKELAKQANIDLARYQIDPTKHDDRNDEKEKIKRIHKLAQKFFVEQLAKNHAAKKYLNEQRKLDDKIISEFGIGYAPDSHYAMIQELKSKGFSDKDLIEASLAKKSQTWGDIYAFFKHRITFPIYDTMNNIVGFSARVVDPNDKPKYLNSAEHKAFQKSQLLYGLNRAKNDIKEYNALFIVEGQMDVIGLARLGYHLGVATCGTALTQEHLKLIKRYTEHVFLLFDSDDAGQEASLRALTLAYQNNLFPKIITLPEGFKDIDELANTAEGKEKFDEQRKKSQDGFSVVFQNLKKKFDLTSPIDKQKILNILFGLILNISNMPMQDHYIQTLGEKLGIGYEIMRAQYVQFAKSEGRFILQQGARKKEKAYQIDRELLVAALFYQEFIKQFIETQDKRAQLLELVTHVTTALPDTVITQAAEDESTHETLLELQLRRDKELTDKEEDKRYQNIKQIILPIIQGYIQRITKDIKISSEIKQEILNLAKKV
;
A
#
# COMPACT_ATOMS: atom_id res chain seq x y z
N MET A 1 9.34 -28.82 6.71
CA MET A 1 9.68 -29.49 7.99
C MET A 1 9.19 -28.65 9.15
N VAL A 2 8.59 -29.28 10.15
CA VAL A 2 8.15 -28.61 11.40
C VAL A 2 8.87 -29.29 12.55
N SER A 3 9.37 -28.51 13.50
CA SER A 3 9.98 -29.00 14.74
C SER A 3 9.11 -28.60 15.93
N PRO A 4 8.27 -29.49 16.46
CA PRO A 4 7.42 -29.19 17.60
C PRO A 4 8.21 -28.80 18.86
N SER A 5 9.35 -29.46 19.10
CA SER A 5 10.20 -29.20 20.26
C SER A 5 10.85 -27.82 20.24
N LYS A 6 11.16 -27.27 19.05
CA LYS A 6 11.72 -25.92 18.88
C LYS A 6 10.65 -24.88 18.52
N GLN A 7 9.40 -25.30 18.30
CA GLN A 7 8.28 -24.45 17.86
C GLN A 7 8.60 -23.62 16.61
N ILE A 8 9.34 -24.21 15.65
CA ILE A 8 9.73 -23.56 14.40
C ILE A 8 9.38 -24.42 13.19
N PHE A 9 9.23 -23.77 12.03
CA PHE A 9 9.16 -24.41 10.73
C PHE A 9 10.32 -23.98 9.83
N LYS A 10 10.64 -24.79 8.83
CA LYS A 10 11.55 -24.46 7.75
C LYS A 10 11.05 -25.10 6.45
N CYS A 11 10.90 -24.29 5.40
CA CYS A 11 10.63 -24.75 4.04
C CYS A 11 11.93 -24.84 3.26
N PHE A 12 12.33 -26.03 2.83
CA PHE A 12 13.56 -26.21 2.06
C PHE A 12 13.41 -25.82 0.58
N GLY A 13 12.18 -25.73 0.07
CA GLY A 13 11.92 -25.30 -1.30
C GLY A 13 12.08 -23.79 -1.50
N CYS A 14 11.53 -22.97 -0.60
CA CYS A 14 11.58 -21.50 -0.72
C CYS A 14 12.49 -20.82 0.32
N GLY A 15 13.16 -21.58 1.19
CA GLY A 15 14.06 -21.05 2.22
C GLY A 15 13.38 -20.42 3.44
N LYS A 16 12.06 -20.18 3.39
CA LYS A 16 11.31 -19.53 4.50
C LYS A 16 11.29 -20.39 5.75
N GLY A 17 11.35 -19.74 6.90
CA GLY A 17 11.30 -20.39 8.20
C GLY A 17 11.00 -19.39 9.31
N GLY A 18 10.61 -19.88 10.48
CA GLY A 18 10.27 -19.03 11.62
C GLY A 18 9.41 -19.77 12.64
N ASN A 19 8.79 -19.01 13.54
CA ASN A 19 7.85 -19.50 14.55
C ASN A 19 6.43 -19.61 14.01
N VAL A 20 5.46 -19.95 14.86
CA VAL A 20 4.04 -20.10 14.48
C VAL A 20 3.44 -18.79 13.97
N ILE A 21 3.83 -17.63 14.54
CA ILE A 21 3.33 -16.33 14.09
C ILE A 21 3.86 -16.06 12.67
N THR A 22 5.16 -16.25 12.45
CA THR A 22 5.77 -16.13 11.10
C THR A 22 5.10 -17.07 10.10
N PHE A 23 4.76 -18.30 10.52
CA PHE A 23 4.05 -19.24 9.66
C PHE A 23 2.68 -18.69 9.21
N VAL A 24 1.89 -18.15 10.15
CA VAL A 24 0.58 -17.57 9.85
C VAL A 24 0.72 -16.30 8.99
N GLN A 25 1.72 -15.43 9.27
CA GLN A 25 2.02 -14.28 8.43
C GLN A 25 2.27 -14.68 6.97
N GLU A 26 3.09 -15.72 6.76
CA GLU A 26 3.45 -16.20 5.43
C GLU A 26 2.29 -16.89 4.71
N ILE A 27 1.50 -17.69 5.42
CA ILE A 27 0.36 -18.43 4.83
C ILE A 27 -0.81 -17.48 4.57
N GLU A 28 -1.18 -16.65 5.56
CA GLU A 28 -2.32 -15.74 5.45
C GLU A 28 -1.97 -14.41 4.79
N ARG A 29 -0.67 -14.12 4.60
CA ARG A 29 -0.15 -12.87 4.03
C ARG A 29 -0.64 -11.65 4.81
N ILE A 30 -0.66 -11.75 6.12
CA ILE A 30 -1.06 -10.71 7.06
C ILE A 30 0.13 -10.24 7.89
N ASP A 31 0.00 -9.09 8.52
CA ASP A 31 1.07 -8.56 9.38
C ASP A 31 1.17 -9.31 10.73
N PHE A 32 2.22 -8.99 11.49
CA PHE A 32 2.49 -9.64 12.78
C PHE A 32 1.33 -9.49 13.78
N ARG A 33 0.71 -8.30 13.84
CA ARG A 33 -0.37 -8.03 14.79
C ARG A 33 -1.62 -8.84 14.45
N ASP A 34 -1.95 -8.92 13.18
CA ASP A 34 -3.10 -9.67 12.69
C ASP A 34 -2.88 -11.18 12.85
N ALA A 35 -1.67 -11.68 12.57
CA ALA A 35 -1.31 -13.06 12.81
C ALA A 35 -1.38 -13.43 14.30
N ALA A 36 -0.88 -12.56 15.18
CA ALA A 36 -0.95 -12.77 16.62
C ALA A 36 -2.41 -12.78 17.13
N LYS A 37 -3.26 -11.88 16.65
CA LYS A 37 -4.70 -11.85 16.99
C LYS A 37 -5.42 -13.12 16.54
N GLU A 38 -5.15 -13.57 15.31
CA GLU A 38 -5.79 -14.78 14.78
C GLU A 38 -5.38 -16.02 15.58
N LEU A 39 -4.10 -16.17 15.90
CA LEU A 39 -3.62 -17.26 16.73
C LEU A 39 -4.17 -17.20 18.16
N ALA A 40 -4.22 -16.01 18.75
CA ALA A 40 -4.80 -15.84 20.08
C ALA A 40 -6.29 -16.23 20.12
N LYS A 41 -7.04 -15.85 19.08
CA LYS A 41 -8.44 -16.24 18.93
C LYS A 41 -8.61 -17.75 18.81
N GLN A 42 -7.77 -18.42 18.02
CA GLN A 42 -7.79 -19.88 17.86
C GLN A 42 -7.40 -20.61 19.15
N ALA A 43 -6.48 -20.04 19.91
CA ALA A 43 -6.02 -20.60 21.18
C ALA A 43 -6.88 -20.19 22.39
N ASN A 44 -7.96 -19.41 22.20
CA ASN A 44 -8.76 -18.80 23.26
C ASN A 44 -7.92 -17.99 24.27
N ILE A 45 -6.86 -17.34 23.78
CA ILE A 45 -5.98 -16.48 24.59
C ILE A 45 -6.52 -15.06 24.53
N ASP A 46 -6.84 -14.50 25.71
CA ASP A 46 -7.17 -13.09 25.84
C ASP A 46 -5.90 -12.24 25.83
N LEU A 47 -5.62 -11.61 24.68
CA LEU A 47 -4.43 -10.74 24.52
C LEU A 47 -4.46 -9.51 25.43
N ALA A 48 -5.62 -9.08 25.91
CA ALA A 48 -5.71 -7.94 26.83
C ALA A 48 -4.96 -8.18 28.15
N ARG A 49 -4.83 -9.45 28.56
CA ARG A 49 -4.09 -9.84 29.78
C ARG A 49 -2.56 -9.70 29.65
N TYR A 50 -2.04 -9.60 28.42
CA TYR A 50 -0.61 -9.54 28.13
C TYR A 50 -0.13 -8.16 27.69
N GLN A 51 -0.99 -7.14 27.74
CA GLN A 51 -0.58 -5.77 27.53
C GLN A 51 0.27 -5.32 28.72
N ILE A 52 1.54 -4.97 28.45
CA ILE A 52 2.59 -4.72 29.44
C ILE A 52 2.33 -3.44 30.26
N ASP A 53 1.35 -2.64 29.90
CA ASP A 53 0.98 -1.41 30.61
C ASP A 53 -0.53 -1.29 30.80
N PRO A 54 -1.08 -1.69 31.98
CA PRO A 54 -2.50 -1.56 32.25
C PRO A 54 -2.97 -0.10 32.34
N THR A 55 -2.05 0.89 32.37
CA THR A 55 -2.40 2.31 32.37
C THR A 55 -2.51 2.90 30.95
N LYS A 56 -2.02 2.19 29.95
CA LYS A 56 -2.24 2.49 28.52
C LYS A 56 -3.33 1.58 27.96
N HIS A 57 -4.56 1.73 28.42
CA HIS A 57 -5.72 1.34 27.63
C HIS A 57 -5.54 2.00 26.26
N ASP A 58 -5.33 1.19 25.23
CA ASP A 58 -5.33 1.72 23.87
C ASP A 58 -6.79 1.95 23.47
N ASP A 59 -7.34 3.07 23.97
CA ASP A 59 -8.71 3.52 23.68
C ASP A 59 -9.04 3.42 22.19
N ARG A 60 -7.99 3.48 21.33
CA ARG A 60 -8.12 3.34 19.88
C ARG A 60 -8.49 1.92 19.43
N ASN A 61 -8.03 0.88 20.13
CA ASN A 61 -8.38 -0.50 19.81
C ASN A 61 -9.80 -0.81 20.25
N ASP A 62 -10.18 -0.38 21.45
CA ASP A 62 -11.54 -0.57 21.97
C ASP A 62 -12.57 0.16 21.10
N GLU A 63 -12.26 1.37 20.63
CA GLU A 63 -13.12 2.10 19.72
C GLU A 63 -13.24 1.40 18.35
N LYS A 64 -12.15 0.86 17.79
CA LYS A 64 -12.21 0.10 16.53
C LYS A 64 -13.05 -1.16 16.66
N GLU A 65 -12.89 -1.91 17.73
CA GLU A 65 -13.70 -3.12 17.96
C GLU A 65 -15.17 -2.76 18.20
N LYS A 66 -15.45 -1.66 18.90
CA LYS A 66 -16.80 -1.13 19.06
C LYS A 66 -17.42 -0.76 17.70
N ILE A 67 -16.70 -0.05 16.86
CA ILE A 67 -17.14 0.30 15.50
C ILE A 67 -17.46 -0.95 14.68
N LYS A 68 -16.59 -1.97 14.69
CA LYS A 68 -16.83 -3.24 13.98
C LYS A 68 -18.09 -3.94 14.48
N ARG A 69 -18.32 -3.93 15.79
CA ARG A 69 -19.55 -4.49 16.40
C ARG A 69 -20.80 -3.74 15.92
N ILE A 70 -20.74 -2.41 15.87
CA ILE A 70 -21.84 -1.57 15.36
C ILE A 70 -22.12 -1.90 13.89
N HIS A 71 -21.08 -1.97 13.05
CA HIS A 71 -21.25 -2.30 11.63
C HIS A 71 -21.84 -3.70 11.42
N LYS A 72 -21.45 -4.68 12.22
CA LYS A 72 -22.03 -6.03 12.16
C LYS A 72 -23.55 -6.02 12.46
N LEU A 73 -23.98 -5.22 13.44
CA LEU A 73 -25.42 -5.07 13.75
C LEU A 73 -26.15 -4.27 12.68
N ALA A 74 -25.54 -3.21 12.15
CA ALA A 74 -26.11 -2.45 11.04
C ALA A 74 -26.26 -3.33 9.78
N GLN A 75 -25.29 -4.18 9.48
CA GLN A 75 -25.38 -5.15 8.39
C GLN A 75 -26.57 -6.10 8.57
N LYS A 76 -26.73 -6.68 9.76
CA LYS A 76 -27.87 -7.53 10.06
C LYS A 76 -29.18 -6.79 9.83
N PHE A 77 -29.29 -5.56 10.32
CA PHE A 77 -30.46 -4.71 10.10
C PHE A 77 -30.73 -4.48 8.61
N PHE A 78 -29.72 -4.10 7.82
CA PHE A 78 -29.91 -3.85 6.39
C PHE A 78 -30.34 -5.10 5.61
N VAL A 79 -29.81 -6.27 5.94
CA VAL A 79 -30.23 -7.55 5.33
C VAL A 79 -31.69 -7.86 5.70
N GLU A 80 -32.10 -7.68 6.94
CA GLU A 80 -33.49 -7.86 7.38
C GLU A 80 -34.45 -6.86 6.68
N GLN A 81 -34.01 -5.61 6.47
CA GLN A 81 -34.79 -4.63 5.75
C GLN A 81 -34.94 -4.98 4.26
N LEU A 82 -33.91 -5.53 3.63
CA LEU A 82 -33.98 -6.02 2.24
C LEU A 82 -35.00 -7.16 2.12
N ALA A 83 -34.99 -8.10 3.07
CA ALA A 83 -35.94 -9.23 3.08
C ALA A 83 -37.40 -8.78 3.18
N LYS A 84 -37.64 -7.64 3.85
CA LYS A 84 -38.98 -7.05 4.03
C LYS A 84 -39.40 -6.10 2.89
N ASN A 85 -38.46 -5.66 2.03
CA ASN A 85 -38.74 -4.67 0.99
C ASN A 85 -38.78 -5.30 -0.40
N HIS A 86 -40.01 -5.60 -0.86
CA HIS A 86 -40.22 -6.23 -2.19
C HIS A 86 -39.70 -5.36 -3.35
N ALA A 87 -39.81 -4.03 -3.28
CA ALA A 87 -39.36 -3.15 -4.33
C ALA A 87 -37.82 -3.16 -4.47
N ALA A 88 -37.09 -3.09 -3.36
CA ALA A 88 -35.63 -3.19 -3.34
C ALA A 88 -35.17 -4.57 -3.85
N LYS A 89 -35.84 -5.64 -3.42
CA LYS A 89 -35.54 -7.01 -3.89
C LYS A 89 -35.81 -7.16 -5.38
N LYS A 90 -36.95 -6.64 -5.88
CA LYS A 90 -37.30 -6.63 -7.29
C LYS A 90 -36.26 -5.86 -8.13
N TYR A 91 -35.80 -4.70 -7.64
CA TYR A 91 -34.73 -3.94 -8.28
C TYR A 91 -33.45 -4.78 -8.44
N LEU A 92 -32.99 -5.48 -7.38
CA LEU A 92 -31.81 -6.33 -7.44
C LEU A 92 -31.99 -7.49 -8.42
N ASN A 93 -33.12 -8.18 -8.36
CA ASN A 93 -33.34 -9.38 -9.17
C ASN A 93 -33.61 -9.05 -10.64
N GLU A 94 -34.44 -8.04 -10.94
CA GLU A 94 -34.88 -7.75 -12.31
C GLU A 94 -33.96 -6.78 -13.05
N GLN A 95 -33.56 -5.68 -12.38
CA GLN A 95 -32.72 -4.66 -13.02
C GLN A 95 -31.23 -4.96 -12.91
N ARG A 96 -30.80 -5.58 -11.80
CA ARG A 96 -29.38 -5.93 -11.56
C ARG A 96 -29.06 -7.38 -11.84
N LYS A 97 -30.08 -8.21 -12.12
CA LYS A 97 -29.92 -9.64 -12.40
C LYS A 97 -29.13 -10.40 -11.30
N LEU A 98 -29.26 -9.95 -10.04
CA LEU A 98 -28.63 -10.61 -8.90
C LEU A 98 -29.62 -11.62 -8.30
N ASP A 99 -29.22 -12.88 -8.23
CA ASP A 99 -29.99 -13.91 -7.55
C ASP A 99 -29.81 -13.88 -6.03
N ASP A 100 -30.65 -14.59 -5.30
CA ASP A 100 -30.63 -14.64 -3.85
C ASP A 100 -29.30 -15.22 -3.31
N LYS A 101 -28.61 -16.06 -4.08
CA LYS A 101 -27.31 -16.61 -3.70
C LYS A 101 -26.24 -15.51 -3.69
N ILE A 102 -26.14 -14.74 -4.75
CA ILE A 102 -25.21 -13.60 -4.85
C ILE A 102 -25.54 -12.52 -3.82
N ILE A 103 -26.84 -12.19 -3.64
CA ILE A 103 -27.27 -11.22 -2.63
C ILE A 103 -26.81 -11.64 -1.23
N SER A 104 -27.04 -12.90 -0.87
CA SER A 104 -26.62 -13.46 0.41
C SER A 104 -25.11 -13.53 0.53
N GLU A 105 -24.45 -13.99 -0.52
CA GLU A 105 -23.01 -14.15 -0.57
C GLU A 105 -22.27 -12.84 -0.34
N PHE A 106 -22.69 -11.76 -0.99
CA PHE A 106 -22.09 -10.44 -0.83
C PHE A 106 -22.64 -9.66 0.37
N GLY A 107 -23.61 -10.22 1.09
CA GLY A 107 -24.23 -9.58 2.23
C GLY A 107 -24.95 -8.29 1.83
N ILE A 108 -25.57 -8.25 0.65
CA ILE A 108 -26.26 -7.07 0.16
C ILE A 108 -27.47 -6.81 1.03
N GLY A 109 -27.67 -5.55 1.41
CA GLY A 109 -28.78 -5.12 2.26
C GLY A 109 -29.52 -3.91 1.67
N TYR A 110 -30.47 -3.39 2.42
CA TYR A 110 -31.22 -2.20 2.06
C TYR A 110 -31.32 -1.26 3.25
N ALA A 111 -30.89 -0.02 3.08
CA ALA A 111 -31.15 1.07 4.01
C ALA A 111 -32.54 1.64 3.73
N PRO A 112 -33.51 1.51 4.64
CA PRO A 112 -34.88 1.92 4.41
C PRO A 112 -35.00 3.43 4.20
N ASP A 113 -36.14 3.87 3.64
CA ASP A 113 -36.47 5.27 3.51
C ASP A 113 -36.92 5.86 4.85
N SER A 114 -36.00 5.89 5.78
CA SER A 114 -36.20 6.39 7.15
C SER A 114 -34.95 7.05 7.68
N HIS A 115 -35.10 8.20 8.29
CA HIS A 115 -34.00 8.89 8.97
C HIS A 115 -33.63 8.25 10.31
N TYR A 116 -34.51 7.45 10.92
CA TYR A 116 -34.36 7.04 12.31
C TYR A 116 -34.39 5.53 12.55
N ALA A 117 -34.96 4.73 11.64
CA ALA A 117 -35.20 3.30 11.88
C ALA A 117 -33.91 2.53 12.30
N MET A 118 -32.81 2.70 11.58
CA MET A 118 -31.51 2.08 11.92
C MET A 118 -30.96 2.65 13.24
N ILE A 119 -31.09 3.97 13.44
CA ILE A 119 -30.60 4.64 14.66
C ILE A 119 -31.31 4.08 15.88
N GLN A 120 -32.65 3.96 15.84
CA GLN A 120 -33.44 3.41 16.94
C GLN A 120 -33.07 1.96 17.24
N GLU A 121 -32.89 1.13 16.20
CA GLU A 121 -32.46 -0.25 16.37
C GLU A 121 -31.08 -0.32 17.06
N LEU A 122 -30.10 0.46 16.63
CA LEU A 122 -28.77 0.43 17.24
C LEU A 122 -28.75 1.06 18.64
N LYS A 123 -29.54 2.10 18.90
CA LYS A 123 -29.71 2.67 20.25
C LYS A 123 -30.35 1.65 21.22
N SER A 124 -31.30 0.84 20.76
CA SER A 124 -31.88 -0.25 21.57
C SER A 124 -30.86 -1.33 21.96
N LYS A 125 -29.73 -1.44 21.23
CA LYS A 125 -28.59 -2.32 21.55
C LYS A 125 -27.55 -1.63 22.44
N GLY A 126 -27.82 -0.42 22.94
CA GLY A 126 -26.99 0.31 23.90
C GLY A 126 -25.92 1.23 23.29
N PHE A 127 -25.99 1.54 21.97
CA PHE A 127 -25.05 2.50 21.37
C PHE A 127 -25.56 3.93 21.46
N SER A 128 -24.65 4.86 21.74
CA SER A 128 -24.93 6.29 21.81
C SER A 128 -24.91 6.96 20.44
N ASP A 129 -25.45 8.17 20.37
CA ASP A 129 -25.40 9.01 19.15
C ASP A 129 -23.96 9.25 18.70
N LYS A 130 -23.04 9.47 19.63
CA LYS A 130 -21.61 9.62 19.36
C LYS A 130 -21.04 8.38 18.67
N ASP A 131 -21.36 7.19 19.17
CA ASP A 131 -20.89 5.93 18.60
C ASP A 131 -21.37 5.74 17.14
N LEU A 132 -22.61 6.11 16.84
CA LEU A 132 -23.19 5.99 15.51
C LEU A 132 -22.60 6.99 14.52
N ILE A 133 -22.26 8.20 14.99
CA ILE A 133 -21.56 9.21 14.18
C ILE A 133 -20.12 8.74 13.90
N GLU A 134 -19.39 8.27 14.91
CA GLU A 134 -18.03 7.74 14.79
C GLU A 134 -17.95 6.52 13.87
N ALA A 135 -19.01 5.69 13.85
CA ALA A 135 -19.15 4.58 12.91
C ALA A 135 -19.60 5.01 11.49
N SER A 136 -19.76 6.32 11.23
CA SER A 136 -20.25 6.81 9.93
C SER A 136 -21.62 6.23 9.52
N LEU A 137 -22.46 5.88 10.46
CA LEU A 137 -23.84 5.41 10.24
C LEU A 137 -24.89 6.50 10.47
N ALA A 138 -24.50 7.57 11.18
CA ALA A 138 -25.36 8.72 11.43
C ALA A 138 -24.61 10.03 11.18
N LYS A 139 -25.37 11.10 10.91
CA LYS A 139 -24.89 12.49 10.86
C LYS A 139 -25.70 13.36 11.80
N LYS A 140 -25.06 14.39 12.36
CA LYS A 140 -25.75 15.42 13.13
C LYS A 140 -26.41 16.42 12.19
N SER A 141 -27.69 16.69 12.42
CA SER A 141 -28.41 17.73 11.68
C SER A 141 -27.93 19.10 12.15
N GLN A 142 -27.70 19.99 11.22
CA GLN A 142 -27.39 21.39 11.50
C GLN A 142 -28.63 22.21 11.90
N THR A 143 -29.81 21.75 11.47
CA THR A 143 -31.08 22.47 11.66
C THR A 143 -31.87 21.99 12.86
N TRP A 144 -31.84 20.67 13.17
CA TRP A 144 -32.74 20.07 14.19
C TRP A 144 -32.00 19.60 15.45
N GLY A 145 -30.65 19.66 15.46
CA GLY A 145 -29.86 19.22 16.61
C GLY A 145 -29.74 17.71 16.80
N ASP A 146 -30.64 16.92 16.26
CA ASP A 146 -30.68 15.46 16.32
C ASP A 146 -29.79 14.79 15.28
N ILE A 147 -29.54 13.49 15.44
CA ILE A 147 -28.83 12.67 14.45
C ILE A 147 -29.80 12.02 13.49
N TYR A 148 -29.39 11.82 12.24
CA TYR A 148 -30.12 11.12 11.20
C TYR A 148 -29.23 10.08 10.50
N ALA A 149 -29.87 9.03 9.94
CA ALA A 149 -29.17 7.94 9.26
C ALA A 149 -28.35 8.46 8.05
N PHE A 150 -27.09 8.02 7.98
CA PHE A 150 -26.19 8.37 6.87
C PHE A 150 -26.64 7.75 5.56
N PHE A 151 -27.13 6.53 5.59
CA PHE A 151 -27.68 5.81 4.45
C PHE A 151 -29.19 5.77 4.55
N LYS A 152 -29.85 6.17 3.46
CA LYS A 152 -31.30 6.22 3.36
C LYS A 152 -31.73 5.88 1.93
N HIS A 153 -32.77 5.04 1.77
CA HIS A 153 -33.32 4.62 0.48
C HIS A 153 -32.24 4.11 -0.50
N ARG A 154 -31.34 3.21 -0.02
CA ARG A 154 -30.22 2.73 -0.81
C ARG A 154 -29.96 1.23 -0.61
N ILE A 155 -29.51 0.56 -1.66
CA ILE A 155 -28.92 -0.78 -1.56
C ILE A 155 -27.54 -0.65 -0.90
N THR A 156 -27.27 -1.43 0.13
CA THR A 156 -26.02 -1.39 0.89
C THR A 156 -25.13 -2.58 0.55
N PHE A 157 -23.84 -2.31 0.41
CA PHE A 157 -22.77 -3.28 0.17
C PHE A 157 -21.78 -3.16 1.34
N PRO A 158 -21.64 -4.18 2.19
CA PRO A 158 -20.68 -4.13 3.31
C PRO A 158 -19.25 -4.17 2.79
N ILE A 159 -18.39 -3.36 3.39
CA ILE A 159 -16.95 -3.32 3.11
C ILE A 159 -16.23 -4.00 4.26
N TYR A 160 -15.37 -4.97 3.92
CA TYR A 160 -14.66 -5.80 4.89
C TYR A 160 -13.17 -5.45 4.92
N ASP A 161 -12.57 -5.56 6.09
CA ASP A 161 -11.11 -5.63 6.23
C ASP A 161 -10.58 -7.02 5.82
N THR A 162 -9.26 -7.20 5.80
CA THR A 162 -8.61 -8.48 5.46
C THR A 162 -8.92 -9.59 6.46
N MET A 163 -9.38 -9.26 7.66
CA MET A 163 -9.80 -10.21 8.71
C MET A 163 -11.30 -10.51 8.68
N ASN A 164 -11.99 -10.11 7.61
CA ASN A 164 -13.42 -10.35 7.43
C ASN A 164 -14.34 -9.62 8.44
N ASN A 165 -13.87 -8.52 9.04
CA ASN A 165 -14.72 -7.64 9.83
C ASN A 165 -15.34 -6.58 8.93
N ILE A 166 -16.61 -6.23 9.18
CA ILE A 166 -17.27 -5.13 8.48
C ILE A 166 -16.76 -3.82 9.06
N VAL A 167 -16.18 -2.98 8.18
CA VAL A 167 -15.56 -1.71 8.56
C VAL A 167 -16.24 -0.49 7.91
N GLY A 168 -17.24 -0.70 7.06
CA GLY A 168 -18.00 0.35 6.42
C GLY A 168 -19.00 -0.21 5.41
N PHE A 169 -19.64 0.69 4.70
CA PHE A 169 -20.59 0.37 3.63
C PHE A 169 -20.38 1.27 2.43
N SER A 170 -20.65 0.72 1.25
CA SER A 170 -21.02 1.45 0.06
C SER A 170 -22.51 1.34 -0.14
N ALA A 171 -23.19 2.39 -0.61
CA ALA A 171 -24.62 2.39 -0.77
C ALA A 171 -25.04 3.02 -2.10
N ARG A 172 -25.78 2.26 -2.93
CA ARG A 172 -26.25 2.67 -4.23
C ARG A 172 -27.70 3.14 -4.16
N VAL A 173 -28.04 4.20 -4.88
CA VAL A 173 -29.42 4.66 -5.01
C VAL A 173 -30.29 3.58 -5.66
N VAL A 174 -31.54 3.47 -5.19
CA VAL A 174 -32.59 2.68 -5.83
C VAL A 174 -33.25 3.50 -6.94
N ASP A 175 -33.54 4.79 -6.66
CA ASP A 175 -34.06 5.73 -7.67
C ASP A 175 -32.91 6.35 -8.46
N PRO A 176 -32.90 6.25 -9.81
CA PRO A 176 -31.86 6.87 -10.65
C PRO A 176 -31.75 8.39 -10.52
N ASN A 177 -32.80 9.06 -10.07
CA ASN A 177 -32.82 10.52 -9.89
C ASN A 177 -32.10 10.97 -8.62
N ASP A 178 -31.91 10.07 -7.66
CA ASP A 178 -31.18 10.37 -6.43
C ASP A 178 -29.69 10.52 -6.67
N LYS A 179 -29.08 11.50 -6.00
CA LYS A 179 -27.63 11.76 -6.08
C LYS A 179 -27.01 11.80 -4.67
N PRO A 180 -25.75 11.40 -4.54
CA PRO A 180 -24.88 10.77 -5.54
C PRO A 180 -25.29 9.31 -5.82
N LYS A 181 -24.94 8.77 -7.01
CA LYS A 181 -25.23 7.38 -7.42
C LYS A 181 -24.72 6.35 -6.41
N TYR A 182 -23.52 6.57 -5.88
CA TYR A 182 -22.94 5.81 -4.77
C TYR A 182 -22.58 6.73 -3.61
N LEU A 183 -22.83 6.28 -2.41
CA LEU A 183 -22.45 6.92 -1.16
C LEU A 183 -21.63 5.92 -0.33
N ASN A 184 -20.38 6.23 -0.04
CA ASN A 184 -19.52 5.41 0.79
C ASN A 184 -19.44 5.96 2.21
N SER A 185 -19.21 5.11 3.21
CA SER A 185 -18.89 5.54 4.57
C SER A 185 -17.84 6.64 4.55
N ALA A 186 -17.95 7.60 5.44
CA ALA A 186 -16.92 8.59 5.67
C ALA A 186 -15.69 7.93 6.33
N GLU A 187 -14.50 8.56 6.18
CA GLU A 187 -13.27 8.10 6.84
C GLU A 187 -13.45 8.07 8.35
N HIS A 188 -13.02 6.98 8.98
CA HIS A 188 -12.99 6.84 10.44
C HIS A 188 -11.91 5.84 10.86
N LYS A 189 -11.72 5.64 12.18
CA LYS A 189 -10.62 4.84 12.75
C LYS A 189 -10.50 3.41 12.21
N ALA A 190 -11.60 2.80 11.78
CA ALA A 190 -11.63 1.45 11.21
C ALA A 190 -11.75 1.45 9.67
N PHE A 191 -12.00 2.59 9.02
CA PHE A 191 -12.26 2.70 7.59
C PHE A 191 -11.39 3.78 6.96
N GLN A 192 -10.35 3.36 6.26
CA GLN A 192 -9.47 4.23 5.47
C GLN A 192 -9.53 3.76 4.01
N LYS A 193 -10.20 4.54 3.15
CA LYS A 193 -10.44 4.17 1.74
C LYS A 193 -9.16 3.89 0.98
N SER A 194 -8.08 4.61 1.30
CA SER A 194 -6.78 4.43 0.68
C SER A 194 -6.08 3.10 0.98
N GLN A 195 -6.59 2.33 1.95
CA GLN A 195 -5.99 1.08 2.42
C GLN A 195 -6.91 -0.14 2.27
N LEU A 196 -8.15 0.07 1.80
CA LEU A 196 -9.18 -0.95 1.74
C LEU A 196 -9.58 -1.24 0.29
N LEU A 197 -9.65 -2.52 -0.05
CA LEU A 197 -10.14 -3.00 -1.33
C LEU A 197 -11.42 -3.81 -1.10
N TYR A 198 -12.51 -3.37 -1.73
CA TYR A 198 -13.76 -4.13 -1.75
C TYR A 198 -13.56 -5.49 -2.42
N GLY A 199 -14.06 -6.54 -1.82
CA GLY A 199 -13.95 -7.90 -2.35
C GLY A 199 -12.68 -8.66 -1.93
N LEU A 200 -11.62 -8.01 -1.43
CA LEU A 200 -10.36 -8.66 -1.11
C LEU A 200 -10.50 -9.74 -0.03
N ASN A 201 -11.34 -9.52 0.97
CA ASN A 201 -11.61 -10.52 2.02
C ASN A 201 -12.11 -11.85 1.47
N ARG A 202 -12.81 -11.82 0.35
CA ARG A 202 -13.36 -13.00 -0.36
C ARG A 202 -12.35 -13.56 -1.34
N ALA A 203 -11.73 -12.67 -2.12
CA ALA A 203 -10.82 -13.02 -3.20
C ALA A 203 -9.49 -13.63 -2.71
N LYS A 204 -9.06 -13.38 -1.47
CA LYS A 204 -7.71 -13.71 -0.98
C LYS A 204 -7.31 -15.18 -1.16
N ASN A 205 -8.23 -16.13 -1.01
CA ASN A 205 -7.94 -17.56 -1.17
C ASN A 205 -7.78 -17.93 -2.64
N ASP A 206 -8.69 -17.47 -3.49
CA ASP A 206 -8.63 -17.70 -4.93
C ASP A 206 -7.42 -16.99 -5.55
N ILE A 207 -7.06 -15.79 -5.07
CA ILE A 207 -5.83 -15.11 -5.48
C ILE A 207 -4.59 -15.95 -5.16
N LYS A 208 -4.53 -16.58 -3.99
CA LYS A 208 -3.42 -17.48 -3.64
C LYS A 208 -3.38 -18.74 -4.55
N GLU A 209 -4.54 -19.31 -4.84
CA GLU A 209 -4.67 -20.52 -5.65
C GLU A 209 -4.30 -20.26 -7.12
N TYR A 210 -4.90 -19.23 -7.73
CA TYR A 210 -4.72 -18.90 -9.14
C TYR A 210 -3.56 -17.94 -9.40
N ASN A 211 -2.94 -17.40 -8.38
CA ASN A 211 -1.88 -16.40 -8.44
C ASN A 211 -2.22 -15.24 -9.40
N ALA A 212 -3.43 -14.71 -9.31
CA ALA A 212 -3.95 -13.64 -10.16
C ALA A 212 -4.97 -12.79 -9.41
N LEU A 213 -5.10 -11.49 -9.80
CA LEU A 213 -6.05 -10.55 -9.23
C LEU A 213 -6.57 -9.61 -10.32
N PHE A 214 -7.87 -9.34 -10.30
CA PHE A 214 -8.51 -8.37 -11.17
C PHE A 214 -8.83 -7.09 -10.39
N ILE A 215 -8.35 -5.94 -10.85
CA ILE A 215 -8.74 -4.61 -10.33
C ILE A 215 -9.81 -4.06 -11.25
N VAL A 216 -10.97 -3.77 -10.69
CA VAL A 216 -12.12 -3.18 -11.38
C VAL A 216 -12.52 -1.85 -10.73
N GLU A 217 -13.43 -1.10 -11.35
CA GLU A 217 -13.80 0.23 -10.88
C GLU A 217 -14.68 0.22 -9.63
N GLY A 218 -15.67 -0.68 -9.58
CA GLY A 218 -16.69 -0.63 -8.55
C GLY A 218 -17.17 -1.97 -8.01
N GLN A 219 -18.04 -1.89 -7.01
CA GLN A 219 -18.60 -3.06 -6.33
C GLN A 219 -19.41 -3.95 -7.28
N MET A 220 -20.12 -3.35 -8.24
CA MET A 220 -20.93 -4.12 -9.18
C MET A 220 -20.07 -4.92 -10.15
N ASP A 221 -18.89 -4.42 -10.51
CA ASP A 221 -17.94 -5.14 -11.37
C ASP A 221 -17.32 -6.33 -10.65
N VAL A 222 -17.01 -6.19 -9.34
CA VAL A 222 -16.58 -7.31 -8.49
C VAL A 222 -17.65 -8.38 -8.42
N ILE A 223 -18.92 -7.99 -8.27
CA ILE A 223 -20.06 -8.91 -8.25
C ILE A 223 -20.26 -9.52 -9.65
N GLY A 224 -20.13 -8.73 -10.70
CA GLY A 224 -20.18 -9.19 -12.10
C GLY A 224 -19.15 -10.27 -12.39
N LEU A 225 -17.89 -10.06 -11.98
CA LEU A 225 -16.83 -11.06 -12.08
C LEU A 225 -17.20 -12.35 -11.33
N ALA A 226 -17.71 -12.25 -10.10
CA ALA A 226 -18.14 -13.41 -9.33
C ALA A 226 -19.27 -14.20 -10.04
N ARG A 227 -20.22 -13.51 -10.67
CA ARG A 227 -21.30 -14.10 -11.49
C ARG A 227 -20.75 -14.84 -12.73
N LEU A 228 -19.66 -14.33 -13.31
CA LEU A 228 -18.94 -14.99 -14.40
C LEU A 228 -18.07 -16.17 -13.90
N GLY A 229 -18.02 -16.42 -12.58
CA GLY A 229 -17.22 -17.48 -11.95
C GLY A 229 -15.79 -17.08 -11.61
N TYR A 230 -15.50 -15.77 -11.56
CA TYR A 230 -14.18 -15.23 -11.20
C TYR A 230 -14.24 -14.53 -9.83
N HIS A 231 -13.82 -15.23 -8.79
CA HIS A 231 -13.80 -14.71 -7.42
C HIS A 231 -12.48 -13.99 -7.08
N LEU A 232 -11.81 -13.41 -8.07
CA LEU A 232 -10.51 -12.75 -7.99
C LEU A 232 -10.61 -11.22 -8.08
N GLY A 233 -11.84 -10.69 -8.14
CA GLY A 233 -12.11 -9.27 -8.35
C GLY A 233 -11.96 -8.45 -7.07
N VAL A 234 -11.31 -7.29 -7.19
CA VAL A 234 -11.26 -6.25 -6.15
C VAL A 234 -11.52 -4.88 -6.74
N ALA A 235 -12.10 -3.98 -5.95
CA ALA A 235 -12.33 -2.59 -6.35
C ALA A 235 -11.90 -1.62 -5.25
N THR A 236 -11.60 -0.38 -5.64
CA THR A 236 -11.38 0.68 -4.66
C THR A 236 -12.71 1.13 -4.04
N CYS A 237 -12.65 1.71 -2.84
CA CYS A 237 -13.85 2.11 -2.09
C CYS A 237 -14.23 3.57 -2.38
N GLY A 238 -14.38 3.96 -3.67
CA GLY A 238 -14.72 5.32 -4.07
C GLY A 238 -13.58 6.32 -3.94
N THR A 239 -12.38 5.86 -4.18
CA THR A 239 -11.15 6.66 -4.35
C THR A 239 -10.36 6.12 -5.52
N ALA A 240 -9.39 6.87 -6.02
CA ALA A 240 -8.44 6.35 -6.99
C ALA A 240 -7.56 5.25 -6.35
N LEU A 241 -6.95 4.40 -7.18
CA LEU A 241 -5.95 3.42 -6.73
C LEU A 241 -4.79 4.15 -6.04
N THR A 242 -4.30 3.61 -4.92
CA THR A 242 -3.22 4.20 -4.11
C THR A 242 -2.00 3.29 -4.04
N GLN A 243 -0.89 3.82 -3.55
CA GLN A 243 0.30 3.01 -3.26
C GLN A 243 0.03 1.95 -2.18
N GLU A 244 -0.77 2.29 -1.18
CA GLU A 244 -1.15 1.37 -0.10
C GLU A 244 -1.98 0.20 -0.64
N HIS A 245 -2.89 0.46 -1.58
CA HIS A 245 -3.61 -0.61 -2.29
C HIS A 245 -2.66 -1.55 -3.02
N LEU A 246 -1.68 -1.02 -3.75
CA LEU A 246 -0.72 -1.84 -4.50
C LEU A 246 0.23 -2.61 -3.58
N LYS A 247 0.69 -2.01 -2.49
CA LYS A 247 1.45 -2.71 -1.45
C LYS A 247 0.64 -3.85 -0.83
N LEU A 248 -0.65 -3.63 -0.60
CA LEU A 248 -1.55 -4.67 -0.11
C LEU A 248 -1.74 -5.79 -1.15
N ILE A 249 -1.98 -5.46 -2.41
CA ILE A 249 -2.13 -6.43 -3.52
C ILE A 249 -0.85 -7.27 -3.65
N LYS A 250 0.32 -6.64 -3.61
CA LYS A 250 1.62 -7.30 -3.77
C LYS A 250 1.88 -8.39 -2.72
N ARG A 251 1.25 -8.33 -1.55
CA ARG A 251 1.31 -9.40 -0.55
C ARG A 251 0.64 -10.69 -1.02
N TYR A 252 -0.29 -10.60 -1.98
CA TYR A 252 -1.08 -11.73 -2.46
C TYR A 252 -0.61 -12.26 -3.80
N THR A 253 -0.30 -11.35 -4.77
CA THR A 253 0.14 -11.72 -6.12
C THR A 253 0.86 -10.56 -6.80
N GLU A 254 1.74 -10.90 -7.76
CA GLU A 254 2.32 -9.94 -8.71
C GLU A 254 1.59 -9.95 -10.07
N HIS A 255 0.69 -10.91 -10.30
CA HIS A 255 -0.07 -11.01 -11.54
C HIS A 255 -1.40 -10.25 -11.42
N VAL A 256 -1.37 -9.01 -11.85
CA VAL A 256 -2.49 -8.07 -11.76
C VAL A 256 -3.08 -7.82 -13.14
N PHE A 257 -4.41 -7.84 -13.22
CA PHE A 257 -5.16 -7.44 -14.40
C PHE A 257 -5.97 -6.19 -14.08
N LEU A 258 -5.91 -5.19 -14.96
CA LEU A 258 -6.75 -3.99 -14.88
C LEU A 258 -7.93 -4.14 -15.84
N LEU A 259 -9.12 -3.91 -15.33
CA LEU A 259 -10.37 -3.88 -16.09
C LEU A 259 -11.11 -2.58 -15.75
N PHE A 260 -10.81 -1.53 -16.47
CA PHE A 260 -11.50 -0.25 -16.34
C PHE A 260 -12.42 -0.02 -17.53
N ASP A 261 -13.37 0.88 -17.35
CA ASP A 261 -14.31 1.26 -18.38
C ASP A 261 -13.58 1.70 -19.65
N SER A 262 -14.19 1.49 -20.80
CA SER A 262 -13.56 1.78 -22.11
C SER A 262 -13.62 3.26 -22.49
N ASP A 263 -14.27 4.11 -21.68
CA ASP A 263 -14.38 5.54 -21.90
C ASP A 263 -13.06 6.31 -21.60
N ASP A 264 -13.04 7.60 -21.90
CA ASP A 264 -11.86 8.44 -21.70
C ASP A 264 -11.44 8.53 -20.22
N ALA A 265 -12.39 8.52 -19.29
CA ALA A 265 -12.12 8.56 -17.86
C ALA A 265 -11.46 7.25 -17.38
N GLY A 266 -11.93 6.10 -17.87
CA GLY A 266 -11.31 4.79 -17.60
C GLY A 266 -9.92 4.66 -18.21
N GLN A 267 -9.67 5.24 -19.41
CA GLN A 267 -8.32 5.29 -19.99
C GLN A 267 -7.35 6.12 -19.15
N GLU A 268 -7.78 7.27 -18.64
CA GLU A 268 -6.95 8.06 -17.71
C GLU A 268 -6.73 7.34 -16.37
N ALA A 269 -7.77 6.68 -15.85
CA ALA A 269 -7.65 5.87 -14.64
C ALA A 269 -6.64 4.71 -14.85
N SER A 270 -6.69 4.04 -16.03
CA SER A 270 -5.73 3.01 -16.42
C SER A 270 -4.30 3.54 -16.44
N LEU A 271 -4.06 4.72 -17.04
CA LEU A 271 -2.74 5.32 -17.12
C LEU A 271 -2.18 5.66 -15.73
N ARG A 272 -3.03 6.24 -14.86
CA ARG A 272 -2.66 6.51 -13.46
C ARG A 272 -2.36 5.23 -12.68
N ALA A 273 -3.18 4.20 -12.86
CA ALA A 273 -3.01 2.90 -12.21
C ALA A 273 -1.71 2.21 -12.66
N LEU A 274 -1.38 2.25 -13.95
CA LEU A 274 -0.13 1.72 -14.50
C LEU A 274 1.09 2.46 -13.94
N THR A 275 1.03 3.80 -13.89
CA THR A 275 2.11 4.62 -13.32
C THR A 275 2.42 4.20 -11.89
N LEU A 276 1.38 4.09 -11.05
CA LEU A 276 1.53 3.65 -9.66
C LEU A 276 2.00 2.20 -9.55
N ALA A 277 1.50 1.30 -10.42
CA ALA A 277 1.90 -0.10 -10.44
C ALA A 277 3.39 -0.24 -10.77
N TYR A 278 3.89 0.49 -11.76
CA TYR A 278 5.30 0.49 -12.16
C TYR A 278 6.22 1.02 -11.05
N GLN A 279 5.80 2.03 -10.29
CA GLN A 279 6.51 2.51 -9.10
C GLN A 279 6.65 1.42 -8.02
N ASN A 280 5.72 0.47 -7.98
CA ASN A 280 5.71 -0.65 -7.04
C ASN A 280 6.26 -1.96 -7.64
N ASN A 281 6.90 -1.90 -8.81
CA ASN A 281 7.39 -3.08 -9.56
C ASN A 281 6.29 -4.12 -9.83
N LEU A 282 5.07 -3.65 -10.12
CA LEU A 282 3.98 -4.45 -10.63
C LEU A 282 3.76 -4.12 -12.11
N PHE A 283 3.59 -5.14 -12.95
CA PHE A 283 3.44 -4.99 -14.40
C PHE A 283 2.08 -5.55 -14.84
N PRO A 284 1.00 -4.75 -14.66
CA PRO A 284 -0.35 -5.24 -14.92
C PRO A 284 -0.60 -5.50 -16.40
N LYS A 285 -1.40 -6.52 -16.67
CA LYS A 285 -2.06 -6.68 -17.97
C LYS A 285 -3.40 -5.94 -17.98
N ILE A 286 -3.80 -5.44 -19.12
CA ILE A 286 -5.11 -4.83 -19.33
C ILE A 286 -5.99 -5.83 -20.07
N ILE A 287 -7.22 -6.01 -19.59
CA ILE A 287 -8.28 -6.70 -20.29
C ILE A 287 -9.24 -5.64 -20.81
N THR A 288 -9.39 -5.57 -22.12
CA THR A 288 -10.36 -4.70 -22.77
C THR A 288 -11.67 -5.46 -22.92
N LEU A 289 -12.78 -4.86 -22.52
CA LEU A 289 -14.11 -5.46 -22.67
C LEU A 289 -14.47 -5.63 -24.15
N PRO A 290 -15.34 -6.61 -24.47
CA PRO A 290 -15.86 -6.76 -25.82
C PRO A 290 -16.61 -5.51 -26.27
N GLU A 291 -16.63 -5.24 -27.59
CA GLU A 291 -17.44 -4.14 -28.15
C GLU A 291 -18.90 -4.26 -27.73
N GLY A 292 -19.52 -3.13 -27.41
CA GLY A 292 -20.91 -3.04 -26.98
C GLY A 292 -21.15 -3.22 -25.48
N PHE A 293 -20.11 -3.48 -24.69
CA PHE A 293 -20.22 -3.55 -23.22
C PHE A 293 -19.42 -2.42 -22.57
N LYS A 294 -20.09 -1.75 -21.64
CA LYS A 294 -19.50 -0.63 -20.92
C LYS A 294 -18.68 -1.10 -19.71
N ASP A 295 -19.22 -2.02 -18.95
CA ASP A 295 -18.65 -2.54 -17.70
C ASP A 295 -18.86 -4.08 -17.57
N ILE A 296 -18.24 -4.67 -16.58
CA ILE A 296 -18.35 -6.12 -16.29
C ILE A 296 -19.77 -6.49 -15.84
N ASP A 297 -20.48 -5.59 -15.16
CA ASP A 297 -21.86 -5.85 -14.70
C ASP A 297 -22.79 -6.07 -15.90
N GLU A 298 -22.66 -5.25 -16.96
CA GLU A 298 -23.41 -5.44 -18.22
C GLU A 298 -23.06 -6.77 -18.89
N LEU A 299 -21.77 -7.08 -19.00
CA LEU A 299 -21.31 -8.34 -19.61
C LEU A 299 -21.87 -9.57 -18.86
N ALA A 300 -21.84 -9.52 -17.53
CA ALA A 300 -22.35 -10.59 -16.67
C ALA A 300 -23.87 -10.78 -16.75
N ASN A 301 -24.60 -9.81 -17.33
CA ASN A 301 -26.04 -9.91 -17.56
C ASN A 301 -26.42 -10.72 -18.81
N THR A 302 -25.44 -11.14 -19.64
CA THR A 302 -25.66 -11.88 -20.87
C THR A 302 -25.35 -13.36 -20.71
N ALA A 303 -26.04 -14.21 -21.47
CA ALA A 303 -25.81 -15.67 -21.44
C ALA A 303 -24.39 -16.06 -21.86
N GLU A 304 -23.80 -15.34 -22.81
CA GLU A 304 -22.47 -15.55 -23.36
C GLU A 304 -21.38 -14.77 -22.60
N GLY A 305 -21.73 -14.10 -21.51
CA GLY A 305 -20.83 -13.19 -20.79
C GLY A 305 -19.55 -13.86 -20.34
N LYS A 306 -19.64 -15.09 -19.83
CA LYS A 306 -18.48 -15.87 -19.41
C LYS A 306 -17.54 -16.19 -20.58
N GLU A 307 -18.07 -16.69 -21.69
CA GLU A 307 -17.27 -17.05 -22.88
C GLU A 307 -16.56 -15.82 -23.45
N LYS A 308 -17.31 -14.71 -23.61
CA LYS A 308 -16.77 -13.43 -24.08
C LYS A 308 -15.67 -12.89 -23.16
N PHE A 309 -15.87 -12.99 -21.85
CA PHE A 309 -14.85 -12.58 -20.89
C PHE A 309 -13.60 -13.47 -20.98
N ASP A 310 -13.78 -14.80 -21.09
CA ASP A 310 -12.68 -15.75 -21.24
C ASP A 310 -11.82 -15.46 -22.47
N GLU A 311 -12.46 -15.09 -23.59
CA GLU A 311 -11.73 -14.68 -24.80
C GLU A 311 -10.93 -13.41 -24.59
N GLN A 312 -11.51 -12.38 -23.96
CA GLN A 312 -10.82 -11.13 -23.71
C GLN A 312 -9.68 -11.31 -22.70
N ARG A 313 -9.88 -12.12 -21.68
CA ARG A 313 -8.82 -12.48 -20.73
C ARG A 313 -7.63 -13.16 -21.41
N LYS A 314 -7.88 -14.08 -22.35
CA LYS A 314 -6.83 -14.71 -23.17
C LYS A 314 -6.09 -13.70 -24.06
N LYS A 315 -6.80 -12.67 -24.55
CA LYS A 315 -6.28 -11.59 -25.39
C LYS A 315 -5.67 -10.43 -24.55
N SER A 316 -5.64 -10.56 -23.22
CA SER A 316 -5.08 -9.54 -22.34
C SER A 316 -3.65 -9.17 -22.73
N GLN A 317 -3.35 -7.90 -22.75
CA GLN A 317 -2.07 -7.37 -23.17
C GLN A 317 -1.37 -6.68 -22.00
N ASP A 318 -0.06 -6.61 -22.07
CA ASP A 318 0.73 -5.76 -21.20
C ASP A 318 0.26 -4.30 -21.26
N GLY A 319 0.18 -3.67 -20.08
CA GLY A 319 -0.39 -2.32 -19.96
C GLY A 319 0.32 -1.27 -20.81
N PHE A 320 1.63 -1.35 -20.94
CA PHE A 320 2.41 -0.45 -21.81
C PHE A 320 1.97 -0.56 -23.28
N SER A 321 1.78 -1.78 -23.76
CA SER A 321 1.33 -2.04 -25.14
C SER A 321 -0.07 -1.49 -25.40
N VAL A 322 -0.99 -1.60 -24.44
CA VAL A 322 -2.34 -1.05 -24.57
C VAL A 322 -2.32 0.48 -24.60
N VAL A 323 -1.53 1.12 -23.72
CA VAL A 323 -1.35 2.58 -23.76
C VAL A 323 -0.80 3.03 -25.11
N PHE A 324 0.23 2.34 -25.64
CA PHE A 324 0.76 2.65 -26.95
C PHE A 324 -0.29 2.54 -28.06
N GLN A 325 -1.11 1.48 -28.07
CA GLN A 325 -2.19 1.31 -29.05
C GLN A 325 -3.24 2.41 -28.95
N ASN A 326 -3.61 2.84 -27.75
CA ASN A 326 -4.56 3.93 -27.56
C ASN A 326 -3.98 5.26 -28.04
N LEU A 327 -2.69 5.50 -27.81
CA LEU A 327 -2.01 6.70 -28.33
C LEU A 327 -1.94 6.69 -29.86
N LYS A 328 -1.70 5.53 -30.50
CA LYS A 328 -1.77 5.39 -31.98
C LYS A 328 -3.14 5.75 -32.57
N LYS A 329 -4.22 5.56 -31.85
CA LYS A 329 -5.56 5.96 -32.32
C LYS A 329 -5.77 7.47 -32.24
N LYS A 330 -5.07 8.16 -31.31
CA LYS A 330 -5.22 9.60 -31.04
C LYS A 330 -4.21 10.47 -31.81
N PHE A 331 -3.05 9.91 -32.17
CA PHE A 331 -1.91 10.63 -32.76
C PHE A 331 -1.45 9.98 -34.08
N ASP A 332 -1.03 10.83 -35.02
CA ASP A 332 -0.50 10.37 -36.31
C ASP A 332 0.99 9.99 -36.17
N LEU A 333 1.30 8.72 -36.42
CA LEU A 333 2.69 8.22 -36.40
C LEU A 333 3.55 8.72 -37.57
N THR A 334 2.96 9.36 -38.59
CA THR A 334 3.74 9.98 -39.66
C THR A 334 4.22 11.37 -39.27
N SER A 335 3.52 12.04 -38.36
CA SER A 335 3.84 13.36 -37.82
C SER A 335 5.00 13.29 -36.80
N PRO A 336 6.13 14.00 -37.01
CA PRO A 336 7.21 14.06 -36.01
C PRO A 336 6.77 14.66 -34.68
N ILE A 337 5.85 15.64 -34.71
CA ILE A 337 5.32 16.29 -33.49
C ILE A 337 4.50 15.30 -32.67
N ASP A 338 3.66 14.49 -33.30
CA ASP A 338 2.81 13.53 -32.63
C ASP A 338 3.64 12.32 -32.12
N LYS A 339 4.65 11.90 -32.87
CA LYS A 339 5.64 10.93 -32.35
C LYS A 339 6.28 11.42 -31.05
N GLN A 340 6.68 12.70 -31.00
CA GLN A 340 7.28 13.26 -29.78
C GLN A 340 6.30 13.27 -28.60
N LYS A 341 5.01 13.56 -28.82
CA LYS A 341 3.98 13.48 -27.77
C LYS A 341 3.84 12.04 -27.23
N ILE A 342 3.80 11.05 -28.14
CA ILE A 342 3.75 9.63 -27.77
C ILE A 342 4.98 9.25 -26.94
N LEU A 343 6.17 9.65 -27.38
CA LEU A 343 7.43 9.39 -26.67
C LEU A 343 7.42 10.00 -25.27
N ASN A 344 6.99 11.25 -25.12
CA ASN A 344 6.94 11.91 -23.81
C ASN A 344 6.02 11.19 -22.83
N ILE A 345 4.83 10.75 -23.26
CA ILE A 345 3.89 10.02 -22.42
C ILE A 345 4.47 8.66 -22.00
N LEU A 346 5.03 7.91 -22.96
CA LEU A 346 5.55 6.57 -22.71
C LEU A 346 6.87 6.59 -21.93
N PHE A 347 7.74 7.56 -22.20
CA PHE A 347 8.94 7.77 -21.38
C PHE A 347 8.58 8.15 -19.95
N GLY A 348 7.52 8.95 -19.76
CA GLY A 348 6.97 9.23 -18.45
C GLY A 348 6.53 7.98 -17.69
N LEU A 349 5.92 7.00 -18.39
CA LEU A 349 5.60 5.70 -17.80
C LEU A 349 6.86 4.89 -17.44
N ILE A 350 7.80 4.76 -18.40
CA ILE A 350 9.03 4.00 -18.20
C ILE A 350 9.85 4.58 -17.03
N LEU A 351 9.84 5.90 -16.87
CA LEU A 351 10.58 6.59 -15.81
C LEU A 351 10.10 6.21 -14.40
N ASN A 352 8.87 5.71 -14.26
CA ASN A 352 8.32 5.24 -12.99
C ASN A 352 8.70 3.78 -12.66
N ILE A 353 9.35 3.07 -13.57
CA ILE A 353 9.85 1.71 -13.33
C ILE A 353 11.20 1.82 -12.61
N SER A 354 11.31 1.26 -11.40
CA SER A 354 12.59 1.25 -10.67
C SER A 354 13.55 0.15 -11.14
N ASN A 355 13.04 -0.92 -11.79
CA ASN A 355 13.81 -2.04 -12.30
C ASN A 355 14.45 -1.70 -13.65
N MET A 356 15.77 -1.49 -13.70
CA MET A 356 16.49 -1.10 -14.93
C MET A 356 16.35 -2.08 -16.09
N PRO A 357 16.46 -3.41 -15.94
CA PRO A 357 16.19 -4.35 -17.01
C PRO A 357 14.79 -4.19 -17.63
N MET A 358 13.78 -3.91 -16.83
CA MET A 358 12.43 -3.66 -17.32
C MET A 358 12.30 -2.32 -18.04
N GLN A 359 13.00 -1.27 -17.58
CA GLN A 359 13.09 -0.01 -18.33
C GLN A 359 13.68 -0.24 -19.71
N ASP A 360 14.82 -0.93 -19.78
CA ASP A 360 15.51 -1.23 -21.05
C ASP A 360 14.62 -2.08 -21.98
N HIS A 361 13.90 -3.06 -21.45
CA HIS A 361 12.93 -3.84 -22.21
C HIS A 361 11.84 -2.97 -22.86
N TYR A 362 11.25 -2.03 -22.12
CA TYR A 362 10.22 -1.15 -22.69
C TYR A 362 10.80 -0.10 -23.63
N ILE A 363 12.03 0.40 -23.42
CA ILE A 363 12.73 1.28 -24.35
C ILE A 363 12.96 0.56 -25.68
N GLN A 364 13.45 -0.68 -25.65
CA GLN A 364 13.63 -1.51 -26.84
C GLN A 364 12.30 -1.76 -27.54
N THR A 365 11.28 -2.20 -26.83
CA THR A 365 9.93 -2.44 -27.36
C THR A 365 9.36 -1.19 -28.04
N LEU A 366 9.56 -0.01 -27.45
CA LEU A 366 9.12 1.26 -28.04
C LEU A 366 9.88 1.59 -29.32
N GLY A 367 11.20 1.35 -29.35
CA GLY A 367 12.04 1.50 -30.55
C GLY A 367 11.55 0.63 -31.71
N GLU A 368 11.30 -0.65 -31.44
CA GLU A 368 10.77 -1.61 -32.42
C GLU A 368 9.40 -1.15 -32.97
N LYS A 369 8.47 -0.72 -32.09
CA LYS A 369 7.13 -0.26 -32.48
C LYS A 369 7.13 1.03 -33.32
N LEU A 370 8.13 1.90 -33.15
CA LEU A 370 8.25 3.18 -33.87
C LEU A 370 9.26 3.13 -35.03
N GLY A 371 9.93 2.00 -35.24
CA GLY A 371 11.00 1.86 -36.28
C GLY A 371 12.25 2.70 -35.99
N ILE A 372 12.57 2.91 -34.70
CA ILE A 372 13.72 3.67 -34.22
C ILE A 372 14.71 2.71 -33.56
N GLY A 373 15.98 2.77 -34.00
CA GLY A 373 17.01 1.92 -33.40
C GLY A 373 17.18 2.14 -31.90
N TYR A 374 17.50 1.05 -31.18
CA TYR A 374 17.58 1.04 -29.70
C TYR A 374 18.52 2.13 -29.16
N GLU A 375 19.71 2.32 -29.73
CA GLU A 375 20.67 3.32 -29.23
C GLU A 375 20.12 4.76 -29.31
N ILE A 376 19.39 5.08 -30.40
CA ILE A 376 18.76 6.39 -30.58
C ILE A 376 17.61 6.54 -29.56
N MET A 377 16.78 5.50 -29.41
CA MET A 377 15.66 5.50 -28.48
C MET A 377 16.14 5.66 -27.04
N ARG A 378 17.19 4.94 -26.66
CA ARG A 378 17.82 5.04 -25.34
C ARG A 378 18.41 6.43 -25.10
N ALA A 379 19.11 7.01 -26.09
CA ALA A 379 19.64 8.37 -25.98
C ALA A 379 18.53 9.41 -25.74
N GLN A 380 17.42 9.30 -26.49
CA GLN A 380 16.24 10.18 -26.29
C GLN A 380 15.59 9.99 -24.90
N TYR A 381 15.45 8.75 -24.45
CA TYR A 381 14.95 8.47 -23.10
C TYR A 381 15.85 9.08 -22.02
N VAL A 382 17.17 8.95 -22.15
CA VAL A 382 18.14 9.55 -21.23
C VAL A 382 18.03 11.08 -21.21
N GLN A 383 17.84 11.70 -22.37
CA GLN A 383 17.63 13.16 -22.48
C GLN A 383 16.32 13.58 -21.80
N PHE A 384 15.22 12.84 -22.04
CA PHE A 384 13.93 13.07 -21.38
C PHE A 384 14.04 12.93 -19.86
N ALA A 385 14.67 11.85 -19.37
CA ALA A 385 14.84 11.62 -17.94
C ALA A 385 15.68 12.71 -17.25
N LYS A 386 16.65 13.30 -17.95
CA LYS A 386 17.41 14.46 -17.48
C LYS A 386 16.54 15.71 -17.38
N SER A 387 15.70 15.98 -18.38
CA SER A 387 14.83 17.16 -18.38
C SER A 387 13.78 17.09 -17.24
N GLU A 388 13.32 15.89 -16.89
CA GLU A 388 12.42 15.66 -15.76
C GLU A 388 13.11 15.69 -14.37
N GLY A 389 14.40 16.01 -14.31
CA GLY A 389 15.16 16.11 -13.08
C GLY A 389 15.44 14.77 -12.36
N ARG A 390 14.91 13.65 -12.87
CA ARG A 390 15.01 12.32 -12.24
C ARG A 390 16.25 11.53 -12.65
N PHE A 391 16.88 11.90 -13.78
CA PHE A 391 18.07 11.19 -14.29
C PHE A 391 19.35 11.48 -13.49
N ILE A 392 19.42 12.61 -12.81
CA ILE A 392 20.55 12.96 -11.93
C ILE A 392 20.66 11.96 -10.77
N LEU A 393 19.53 11.39 -10.34
CA LEU A 393 19.50 10.37 -9.29
C LEU A 393 20.03 8.99 -9.76
N GLN A 394 19.86 8.60 -11.03
CA GLN A 394 20.23 7.26 -11.50
C GLN A 394 21.68 7.13 -12.00
N GLN A 395 22.26 8.14 -12.67
CA GLN A 395 23.72 8.12 -12.97
C GLN A 395 24.57 8.58 -11.78
N GLY A 396 24.00 9.46 -10.93
CA GLY A 396 24.56 9.74 -9.62
C GLY A 396 24.60 8.49 -8.75
N ALA A 397 23.59 7.59 -8.82
CA ALA A 397 23.53 6.39 -8.01
C ALA A 397 24.69 5.40 -8.31
N ARG A 398 25.12 5.18 -9.56
CA ARG A 398 26.27 4.27 -9.82
C ARG A 398 27.63 4.80 -9.38
N LYS A 399 27.88 6.11 -9.45
CA LYS A 399 29.05 6.74 -8.82
C LYS A 399 28.83 7.09 -7.35
N LYS A 400 27.57 7.30 -6.94
CA LYS A 400 27.15 7.59 -5.57
C LYS A 400 26.82 6.33 -4.76
N GLU A 401 26.49 5.15 -5.33
CA GLU A 401 26.26 3.96 -4.52
C GLU A 401 27.46 3.62 -3.63
N LYS A 402 28.70 3.74 -4.14
CA LYS A 402 29.87 3.61 -3.28
C LYS A 402 30.07 4.79 -2.31
N ALA A 403 29.71 6.00 -2.68
CA ALA A 403 29.80 7.17 -1.80
C ALA A 403 28.61 7.23 -0.81
N TYR A 404 27.39 6.91 -1.26
CA TYR A 404 26.20 6.85 -0.40
C TYR A 404 26.25 5.74 0.63
N GLN A 405 26.78 4.58 0.29
CA GLN A 405 26.88 3.47 1.24
C GLN A 405 27.73 3.84 2.48
N ILE A 406 28.73 4.71 2.28
CA ILE A 406 29.64 5.11 3.35
C ILE A 406 29.11 6.32 4.13
N ASP A 407 28.50 7.28 3.43
CA ASP A 407 27.84 8.42 4.08
C ASP A 407 26.68 7.90 4.94
N ARG A 408 26.03 6.84 4.50
CA ARG A 408 24.95 6.16 5.21
C ARG A 408 25.44 5.38 6.42
N GLU A 409 26.52 4.60 6.29
CA GLU A 409 27.14 3.89 7.41
C GLU A 409 27.63 4.87 8.48
N LEU A 410 28.21 5.99 8.06
CA LEU A 410 28.64 7.05 8.96
C LEU A 410 27.45 7.72 9.66
N LEU A 411 26.36 8.03 8.92
CA LEU A 411 25.17 8.63 9.49
C LEU A 411 24.49 7.70 10.50
N VAL A 412 24.34 6.43 10.14
CA VAL A 412 23.75 5.42 11.04
C VAL A 412 24.61 5.25 12.28
N ALA A 413 25.93 5.17 12.11
CA ALA A 413 26.86 5.12 13.23
C ALA A 413 26.75 6.38 14.11
N ALA A 414 26.73 7.56 13.49
CA ALA A 414 26.64 8.83 14.22
C ALA A 414 25.32 8.96 15.00
N LEU A 415 24.17 8.67 14.38
CA LEU A 415 22.86 8.72 15.05
C LEU A 415 22.75 7.68 16.17
N PHE A 416 23.23 6.46 15.93
CA PHE A 416 23.21 5.39 16.90
C PHE A 416 24.10 5.70 18.11
N TYR A 417 25.35 6.11 17.86
CA TYR A 417 26.28 6.43 18.94
C TYR A 417 25.95 7.75 19.65
N GLN A 418 25.24 8.68 19.01
CA GLN A 418 24.72 9.88 19.68
C GLN A 418 23.80 9.49 20.85
N GLU A 419 22.87 8.57 20.61
CA GLU A 419 21.94 8.11 21.66
C GLU A 419 22.65 7.24 22.70
N PHE A 420 23.56 6.39 22.26
CA PHE A 420 24.39 5.59 23.15
C PHE A 420 25.30 6.45 24.05
N ILE A 421 25.97 7.48 23.49
CA ILE A 421 26.81 8.40 24.25
C ILE A 421 26.00 9.14 25.31
N LYS A 422 24.79 9.58 24.99
CA LYS A 422 23.89 10.22 25.95
C LYS A 422 23.49 9.33 27.12
N GLN A 423 23.28 8.04 26.87
CA GLN A 423 22.74 7.10 27.86
C GLN A 423 23.81 6.42 28.71
N PHE A 424 24.97 6.11 28.13
CA PHE A 424 25.94 5.17 28.71
C PHE A 424 27.31 5.73 29.03
N ILE A 425 27.61 6.99 28.67
CA ILE A 425 28.84 7.65 29.09
C ILE A 425 28.51 8.66 30.21
N GLU A 426 29.01 8.35 31.42
CA GLU A 426 28.64 9.09 32.63
C GLU A 426 29.45 10.37 32.79
N THR A 427 30.73 10.38 32.39
CA THR A 427 31.60 11.55 32.53
C THR A 427 31.23 12.66 31.53
N GLN A 428 30.83 13.83 32.04
CA GLN A 428 30.32 14.94 31.22
C GLN A 428 31.31 15.39 30.13
N ASP A 429 32.62 15.47 30.46
CA ASP A 429 33.66 15.93 29.50
C ASP A 429 33.81 14.99 28.30
N LYS A 430 33.87 13.68 28.53
CA LYS A 430 33.98 12.65 27.47
C LYS A 430 32.72 12.62 26.62
N ARG A 431 31.54 12.75 27.25
CA ARG A 431 30.28 12.84 26.57
C ARG A 431 30.21 14.06 25.64
N ALA A 432 30.63 15.24 26.15
CA ALA A 432 30.61 16.48 25.39
C ALA A 432 31.48 16.40 24.12
N GLN A 433 32.73 15.89 24.27
CA GLN A 433 33.68 15.75 23.16
C GLN A 433 33.16 14.81 22.05
N LEU A 434 32.60 13.65 22.42
CA LEU A 434 32.05 12.68 21.46
C LEU A 434 30.76 13.21 20.79
N LEU A 435 29.88 13.86 21.56
CA LEU A 435 28.66 14.47 21.03
C LEU A 435 28.96 15.63 20.07
N GLU A 436 29.95 16.46 20.37
CA GLU A 436 30.37 17.55 19.49
C GLU A 436 30.88 17.02 18.16
N LEU A 437 31.71 15.95 18.19
CA LEU A 437 32.22 15.31 16.99
C LEU A 437 31.10 14.69 16.15
N VAL A 438 30.20 13.93 16.77
CA VAL A 438 29.08 13.28 16.09
C VAL A 438 28.12 14.33 15.51
N THR A 439 27.82 15.40 16.24
CA THR A 439 26.95 16.48 15.76
C THR A 439 27.55 17.20 14.56
N HIS A 440 28.85 17.49 14.58
CA HIS A 440 29.53 18.11 13.44
C HIS A 440 29.51 17.24 12.18
N VAL A 441 29.69 15.93 12.35
CA VAL A 441 29.62 14.99 11.23
C VAL A 441 28.20 14.92 10.65
N THR A 442 27.16 14.85 11.52
CA THR A 442 25.77 14.80 11.06
C THR A 442 25.29 16.09 10.41
N THR A 443 25.70 17.27 10.91
CA THR A 443 25.34 18.57 10.31
C THR A 443 26.05 18.86 9.00
N ALA A 444 27.16 18.18 8.71
CA ALA A 444 27.85 18.30 7.43
C ALA A 444 27.23 17.45 6.31
N LEU A 445 26.24 16.60 6.64
CA LEU A 445 25.54 15.75 5.67
C LEU A 445 24.29 16.45 5.10
N PRO A 446 23.98 16.31 3.80
CA PRO A 446 22.75 16.86 3.23
C PRO A 446 21.50 16.19 3.83
N ASP A 447 20.43 16.98 4.08
CA ASP A 447 19.15 16.48 4.62
C ASP A 447 18.55 15.33 3.82
N THR A 448 18.77 15.30 2.50
CA THR A 448 18.33 14.21 1.64
C THR A 448 18.99 12.87 1.94
N VAL A 449 20.22 12.86 2.45
CA VAL A 449 20.96 11.66 2.86
C VAL A 449 20.38 11.13 4.18
N ILE A 450 20.02 12.03 5.09
CA ILE A 450 19.43 11.70 6.39
C ILE A 450 18.08 11.01 6.22
N THR A 451 17.22 11.56 5.36
CA THR A 451 15.87 11.01 5.12
C THR A 451 15.93 9.64 4.43
N GLN A 452 16.83 9.46 3.45
CA GLN A 452 16.99 8.17 2.76
C GLN A 452 17.60 7.06 3.64
N ALA A 453 18.52 7.40 4.53
CA ALA A 453 19.12 6.43 5.43
C ALA A 453 18.14 5.87 6.47
N ALA A 454 17.12 6.64 6.86
CA ALA A 454 16.09 6.20 7.80
C ALA A 454 15.07 5.20 7.22
N GLU A 455 14.98 5.10 5.89
CA GLU A 455 13.93 4.31 5.20
C GLU A 455 14.41 3.00 4.55
N ASP A 456 15.73 2.70 4.57
CA ASP A 456 16.30 1.63 3.77
C ASP A 456 16.68 0.37 4.57
N GLU A 457 16.43 -0.79 3.95
CA GLU A 457 16.61 -2.12 4.53
C GLU A 457 18.08 -2.45 4.90
N SER A 458 19.06 -1.95 4.11
CA SER A 458 20.48 -2.12 4.42
C SER A 458 20.96 -1.27 5.61
N THR A 459 20.24 -0.19 5.90
CA THR A 459 20.43 0.63 7.10
C THR A 459 20.03 -0.14 8.35
N HIS A 460 19.00 -0.98 8.24
CA HIS A 460 18.54 -1.83 9.32
C HIS A 460 19.56 -2.93 9.67
N GLU A 461 20.23 -3.54 8.68
CA GLU A 461 21.32 -4.50 8.91
C GLU A 461 22.52 -3.85 9.58
N THR A 462 22.92 -2.66 9.14
CA THR A 462 24.00 -1.88 9.77
C THR A 462 23.65 -1.48 11.20
N LEU A 463 22.41 -1.07 11.46
CA LEU A 463 21.90 -0.80 12.80
C LEU A 463 21.94 -2.04 13.70
N LEU A 464 21.55 -3.20 13.18
CA LEU A 464 21.59 -4.47 13.93
C LEU A 464 23.01 -4.87 14.29
N GLU A 465 23.95 -4.70 13.36
CA GLU A 465 25.37 -4.97 13.60
C GLU A 465 25.97 -4.03 14.66
N LEU A 466 25.61 -2.74 14.61
CA LEU A 466 25.99 -1.76 15.63
C LEU A 466 25.34 -2.05 16.99
N GLN A 467 24.08 -2.52 17.02
CA GLN A 467 23.42 -2.96 18.24
C GLN A 467 24.13 -4.16 18.89
N LEU A 468 24.53 -5.15 18.10
CA LEU A 468 25.28 -6.31 18.57
C LEU A 468 26.64 -5.92 19.13
N ARG A 469 27.33 -4.97 18.51
CA ARG A 469 28.59 -4.41 19.03
C ARG A 469 28.37 -3.66 20.35
N ARG A 470 27.31 -2.83 20.42
CA ARG A 470 26.91 -2.13 21.66
C ARG A 470 26.65 -3.10 22.81
N ASP A 471 25.90 -4.16 22.59
CA ASP A 471 25.54 -5.13 23.63
C ASP A 471 26.78 -5.85 24.17
N LYS A 472 27.78 -6.03 23.31
CA LYS A 472 29.09 -6.56 23.73
C LYS A 472 29.85 -5.56 24.60
N GLU A 473 29.81 -4.26 24.27
CA GLU A 473 30.48 -3.21 25.03
C GLU A 473 29.80 -2.92 26.38
N LEU A 474 28.49 -3.09 26.49
CA LEU A 474 27.72 -2.96 27.73
C LEU A 474 28.10 -4.00 28.80
N THR A 475 28.71 -5.11 28.41
CA THR A 475 29.18 -6.13 29.34
C THR A 475 30.51 -5.72 30.03
N ASP A 476 31.24 -4.73 29.48
CA ASP A 476 32.47 -4.19 30.09
C ASP A 476 32.12 -3.12 31.13
N LYS A 477 32.46 -3.34 32.39
CA LYS A 477 32.10 -2.47 33.53
C LYS A 477 32.90 -1.17 33.67
N GLU A 478 34.00 -1.03 32.94
CA GLU A 478 34.87 0.16 33.04
C GLU A 478 34.56 1.19 31.96
N GLU A 479 34.21 2.42 32.37
CA GLU A 479 33.83 3.53 31.46
C GLU A 479 34.98 3.89 30.50
N ASP A 480 36.22 3.89 30.96
CA ASP A 480 37.40 4.18 30.12
C ASP A 480 37.56 3.18 28.99
N LYS A 481 37.28 1.91 29.25
CA LYS A 481 37.34 0.86 28.24
C LYS A 481 36.24 0.99 27.21
N ARG A 482 35.00 1.33 27.62
CA ARG A 482 33.88 1.64 26.72
C ARG A 482 34.21 2.84 25.83
N TYR A 483 34.73 3.91 26.39
CA TYR A 483 35.15 5.10 25.65
C TYR A 483 36.22 4.75 24.62
N GLN A 484 37.27 4.00 24.96
CA GLN A 484 38.29 3.58 24.01
C GLN A 484 37.76 2.66 22.92
N ASN A 485 36.83 1.76 23.23
CA ASN A 485 36.20 0.89 22.26
C ASN A 485 35.36 1.70 21.26
N ILE A 486 34.52 2.62 21.74
CA ILE A 486 33.73 3.54 20.89
C ILE A 486 34.63 4.39 20.01
N LYS A 487 35.69 4.94 20.58
CA LYS A 487 36.70 5.71 19.86
C LYS A 487 37.37 4.90 18.76
N GLN A 488 37.74 3.64 19.03
CA GLN A 488 38.37 2.74 18.05
C GLN A 488 37.42 2.40 16.88
N ILE A 489 36.10 2.42 17.08
CA ILE A 489 35.09 2.17 16.03
C ILE A 489 34.80 3.45 15.24
N ILE A 490 34.56 4.56 15.93
CA ILE A 490 34.13 5.83 15.30
C ILE A 490 35.29 6.50 14.54
N LEU A 491 36.49 6.55 15.08
CA LEU A 491 37.60 7.25 14.45
C LEU A 491 37.98 6.73 13.04
N PRO A 492 38.08 5.41 12.79
CA PRO A 492 38.35 4.90 11.44
C PRO A 492 37.25 5.25 10.45
N ILE A 493 35.96 5.24 10.88
CA ILE A 493 34.83 5.61 10.06
C ILE A 493 34.92 7.08 9.65
N ILE A 494 35.17 7.97 10.62
CA ILE A 494 35.34 9.41 10.39
C ILE A 494 36.56 9.70 9.50
N GLN A 495 37.70 9.06 9.75
CA GLN A 495 38.90 9.22 8.93
C GLN A 495 38.69 8.75 7.49
N GLY A 496 38.00 7.62 7.31
CA GLY A 496 37.61 7.11 5.99
C GLY A 496 36.71 8.10 5.24
N TYR A 497 35.76 8.71 5.95
CA TYR A 497 34.87 9.74 5.42
C TYR A 497 35.66 11.00 5.01
N ILE A 498 36.52 11.54 5.88
CA ILE A 498 37.34 12.71 5.59
C ILE A 498 38.23 12.48 4.36
N GLN A 499 38.88 11.32 4.23
CA GLN A 499 39.73 10.99 3.08
C GLN A 499 38.96 10.97 1.76
N ARG A 500 37.67 10.59 1.77
CA ARG A 500 36.82 10.52 0.59
C ARG A 500 36.20 11.87 0.21
N ILE A 501 35.71 12.61 1.20
CA ILE A 501 35.26 14.00 1.00
C ILE A 501 36.36 14.84 0.33
N THR A 502 37.62 14.59 0.70
CA THR A 502 38.75 15.30 0.12
C THR A 502 38.96 15.01 -1.37
N LYS A 503 38.48 13.86 -1.87
CA LYS A 503 38.59 13.46 -3.28
C LYS A 503 37.38 13.85 -4.15
N ASP A 504 36.14 13.83 -3.61
CA ASP A 504 34.92 13.75 -4.43
C ASP A 504 33.92 14.89 -4.25
N ILE A 505 33.97 15.71 -3.18
CA ILE A 505 32.96 16.75 -2.89
C ILE A 505 33.62 18.08 -2.55
N LYS A 506 33.08 19.18 -3.11
CA LYS A 506 33.46 20.57 -2.74
C LYS A 506 32.88 20.94 -1.36
N ILE A 507 33.41 20.39 -0.28
CA ILE A 507 33.21 20.92 1.07
C ILE A 507 34.27 21.98 1.31
N SER A 508 33.91 23.08 2.00
CA SER A 508 34.87 24.14 2.28
C SER A 508 36.05 23.60 3.09
N SER A 509 37.25 24.14 2.82
CA SER A 509 38.47 23.76 3.54
C SER A 509 38.36 23.96 5.06
N GLU A 510 37.50 24.90 5.47
CA GLU A 510 37.24 25.23 6.87
C GLU A 510 36.52 24.09 7.61
N ILE A 511 35.43 23.56 7.05
CA ILE A 511 34.69 22.44 7.65
C ILE A 511 35.56 21.18 7.74
N LYS A 512 36.40 20.91 6.73
CA LYS A 512 37.35 19.78 6.78
C LYS A 512 38.33 19.91 7.93
N GLN A 513 38.88 21.12 8.12
CA GLN A 513 39.84 21.38 9.17
C GLN A 513 39.22 21.30 10.56
N GLU A 514 37.97 21.72 10.69
CA GLU A 514 37.21 21.68 11.93
C GLU A 514 36.92 20.24 12.37
N ILE A 515 36.44 19.37 11.45
CA ILE A 515 36.23 17.94 11.71
C ILE A 515 37.54 17.25 12.08
N LEU A 516 38.64 17.57 11.36
CA LEU A 516 39.97 17.01 11.67
C LEU A 516 40.47 17.44 13.05
N ASN A 517 40.20 18.68 13.43
CA ASN A 517 40.61 19.19 14.77
C ASN A 517 39.79 18.53 15.89
N LEU A 518 38.50 18.33 15.67
CA LEU A 518 37.63 17.61 16.62
C LEU A 518 38.03 16.14 16.75
N ALA A 519 38.32 15.46 15.63
CA ALA A 519 38.81 14.07 15.64
C ALA A 519 40.15 13.90 16.34
N LYS A 520 40.98 14.93 16.42
CA LYS A 520 42.25 14.90 17.19
C LYS A 520 42.06 15.11 18.69
N LYS A 521 40.98 15.81 19.09
CA LYS A 521 40.63 16.05 20.50
C LYS A 521 39.99 14.80 21.15
N VAL A 522 39.28 14.00 20.39
CA VAL A 522 38.71 12.71 20.80
C VAL A 522 39.75 11.60 20.75
#